data_049c817fc787860d4bf0709a58c59a10
#
_entry.id   049c817fc787860d4bf0709a58c59a10
#
_cell.length_a   1.000
_cell.length_b   1.000
_cell.length_c   1.000
_cell.angle_alpha   90.00
_cell.angle_beta   90.00
_cell.angle_gamma   90.00
#
_symmetry.space_group_name_H-M   'P 1'
#
loop_
_entity.id
_entity.type
_entity.pdbx_description
1 polymer ?
#
loop_
_entity_poly.entity_id
_entity_poly.type
_entity_poly.pdbx_seq_one_letter_code
_entity_poly.pdbx_strand_id
1 'polypeptide(L)'
;MPIFSLDGASPEFAPECWAASTAVLIGRVRLKREASVWFGAVLRADDELIEIGERSNVQDNCVFHVDPGYPLTVGDDCTIGHHAMVHGCTIGANTLIGMCATVLNGARIGRNCLIGANALITENKVIPDNSVVMGAPGRIVRQTDETGARALAQTAGLYVARWRRYVRGLAQERAGTDTQNLKEEVRQ
;
A
#
# COMPACT_ATOMS: atom_id res chain seq x y z
N MET A 1 -11.09 -3.75 12.13
CA MET A 1 -9.70 -3.78 11.61
C MET A 1 -8.83 -4.50 12.63
N PRO A 2 -8.16 -5.59 12.26
CA PRO A 2 -7.20 -6.29 13.12
C PRO A 2 -5.92 -5.47 13.30
N ILE A 3 -5.70 -4.97 14.52
CA ILE A 3 -4.47 -4.29 14.95
C ILE A 3 -3.86 -5.12 16.06
N PHE A 4 -2.59 -5.47 15.92
CA PHE A 4 -1.90 -6.30 16.89
C PHE A 4 -0.65 -5.61 17.42
N SER A 5 -0.51 -5.61 18.74
CA SER A 5 0.76 -5.30 19.38
C SER A 5 1.67 -6.53 19.32
N LEU A 6 2.97 -6.31 19.18
CA LEU A 6 3.99 -7.34 19.27
C LEU A 6 5.14 -6.81 20.12
N ASP A 7 5.55 -7.54 21.15
CA ASP A 7 6.64 -7.19 22.07
C ASP A 7 6.55 -5.75 22.64
N GLY A 8 5.31 -5.34 22.96
CA GLY A 8 5.01 -4.01 23.49
C GLY A 8 4.94 -2.88 22.47
N ALA A 9 5.25 -3.15 21.19
CA ALA A 9 5.09 -2.18 20.12
C ALA A 9 3.70 -2.31 19.47
N SER A 10 3.03 -1.18 19.23
CA SER A 10 1.70 -1.11 18.61
C SER A 10 1.72 -0.18 17.42
N PRO A 11 0.86 -0.40 16.42
CA PRO A 11 0.68 0.54 15.32
C PRO A 11 0.27 1.94 15.79
N GLU A 12 0.92 2.97 15.24
CA GLU A 12 0.70 4.38 15.51
C GLU A 12 -0.08 5.03 14.37
N PHE A 13 -1.10 5.82 14.71
CA PHE A 13 -1.97 6.46 13.75
C PHE A 13 -1.94 7.98 13.96
N ALA A 14 -1.47 8.73 12.95
CA ALA A 14 -1.64 10.17 12.94
C ALA A 14 -3.12 10.54 12.76
N PRO A 15 -3.53 11.79 13.12
CA PRO A 15 -4.86 12.27 12.81
C PRO A 15 -5.20 12.14 11.31
N GLU A 16 -6.49 11.89 11.03
CA GLU A 16 -7.03 11.81 9.67
C GLU A 16 -6.41 10.72 8.78
N CYS A 17 -5.77 9.67 9.32
CA CYS A 17 -5.46 8.47 8.54
C CYS A 17 -6.59 7.45 8.57
N TRP A 18 -6.59 6.51 7.65
CA TRP A 18 -7.65 5.51 7.54
C TRP A 18 -7.09 4.12 7.19
N ALA A 19 -7.68 3.10 7.79
CA ALA A 19 -7.45 1.72 7.38
C ALA A 19 -8.77 0.96 7.27
N ALA A 20 -8.90 0.13 6.24
CA ALA A 20 -10.07 -0.68 5.98
C ALA A 20 -10.28 -1.74 7.08
N SER A 21 -11.52 -2.18 7.26
CA SER A 21 -11.90 -3.13 8.31
C SER A 21 -11.18 -4.49 8.22
N THR A 22 -10.70 -4.86 7.03
CA THR A 22 -9.97 -6.12 6.78
C THR A 22 -8.47 -5.93 6.60
N ALA A 23 -7.94 -4.70 6.71
CA ALA A 23 -6.50 -4.48 6.76
C ALA A 23 -5.94 -5.01 8.09
N VAL A 24 -4.72 -5.57 8.05
CA VAL A 24 -4.01 -6.13 9.21
C VAL A 24 -2.72 -5.36 9.44
N LEU A 25 -2.57 -4.77 10.64
CA LEU A 25 -1.38 -4.02 11.03
C LEU A 25 -0.80 -4.64 12.30
N ILE A 26 0.49 -4.98 12.28
CA ILE A 26 1.18 -5.71 13.36
C ILE A 26 2.47 -4.99 13.75
N GLY A 27 2.67 -4.72 15.03
CA GLY A 27 3.92 -4.21 15.59
C GLY A 27 4.21 -2.75 15.26
N ARG A 28 5.43 -2.44 14.83
CA ARG A 28 5.95 -1.06 14.61
C ARG A 28 5.51 -0.44 13.29
N VAL A 29 4.20 -0.31 13.09
CA VAL A 29 3.64 0.36 11.90
C VAL A 29 3.30 1.80 12.25
N ARG A 30 3.66 2.77 11.41
CA ARG A 30 3.28 4.18 11.56
C ARG A 30 2.58 4.69 10.31
N LEU A 31 1.37 5.18 10.47
CA LEU A 31 0.61 5.87 9.42
C LEU A 31 0.64 7.37 9.68
N LYS A 32 1.17 8.16 8.72
CA LYS A 32 1.15 9.61 8.78
C LYS A 32 -0.22 10.18 8.37
N ARG A 33 -0.38 11.50 8.47
CA ARG A 33 -1.62 12.21 8.18
C ARG A 33 -2.15 11.88 6.79
N GLU A 34 -3.45 11.63 6.69
CA GLU A 34 -4.16 11.28 5.46
C GLU A 34 -3.66 10.03 4.72
N ALA A 35 -2.76 9.25 5.35
CA ALA A 35 -2.38 7.94 4.82
C ALA A 35 -3.57 6.97 4.86
N SER A 36 -3.61 6.02 3.92
CA SER A 36 -4.68 5.03 3.88
C SER A 36 -4.19 3.62 3.55
N VAL A 37 -4.74 2.62 4.26
CA VAL A 37 -4.48 1.19 4.05
C VAL A 37 -5.79 0.49 3.70
N TRP A 38 -5.82 -0.17 2.55
CA TRP A 38 -7.05 -0.68 1.94
C TRP A 38 -7.30 -2.15 2.28
N PHE A 39 -8.38 -2.72 1.74
CA PHE A 39 -8.90 -4.02 2.16
C PHE A 39 -7.90 -5.15 1.92
N GLY A 40 -7.75 -6.03 2.91
CA GLY A 40 -6.87 -7.19 2.83
C GLY A 40 -5.37 -6.91 2.82
N ALA A 41 -4.95 -5.63 2.88
CA ALA A 41 -3.53 -5.31 2.99
C ALA A 41 -2.98 -5.74 4.35
N VAL A 42 -1.75 -6.27 4.36
CA VAL A 42 -1.04 -6.73 5.56
C VAL A 42 0.27 -5.96 5.71
N LEU A 43 0.41 -5.24 6.82
CA LEU A 43 1.65 -4.54 7.19
C LEU A 43 2.19 -5.20 8.47
N ARG A 44 3.23 -6.04 8.33
CA ARG A 44 3.83 -6.77 9.46
C ARG A 44 5.23 -6.23 9.77
N ALA A 45 5.32 -5.49 10.86
CA ALA A 45 6.52 -4.78 11.33
C ALA A 45 7.01 -5.41 12.65
N ASP A 46 7.43 -6.65 12.57
CA ASP A 46 7.92 -7.46 13.70
C ASP A 46 9.38 -7.13 14.04
N ASP A 47 10.23 -6.86 13.07
CA ASP A 47 11.66 -6.57 13.30
C ASP A 47 11.96 -5.07 13.28
N GLU A 48 11.53 -4.37 12.25
CA GLU A 48 11.84 -2.96 12.00
C GLU A 48 10.56 -2.12 11.82
N LEU A 49 10.72 -0.78 11.69
CA LEU A 49 9.61 0.14 11.44
C LEU A 49 9.10 0.02 10.00
N ILE A 50 7.78 -0.01 9.83
CA ILE A 50 7.09 0.31 8.58
C ILE A 50 6.45 1.69 8.72
N GLU A 51 6.90 2.67 7.95
CA GLU A 51 6.34 4.02 7.93
C GLU A 51 5.67 4.34 6.61
N ILE A 52 4.41 4.79 6.64
CA ILE A 52 3.63 5.24 5.48
C ILE A 52 3.46 6.75 5.56
N GLY A 53 4.02 7.46 4.57
CA GLY A 53 4.04 8.91 4.46
C GLY A 53 2.67 9.57 4.30
N GLU A 54 2.64 10.89 4.44
CA GLU A 54 1.40 11.67 4.32
C GLU A 54 0.74 11.46 2.96
N ARG A 55 -0.60 11.38 2.94
CA ARG A 55 -1.44 11.21 1.74
C ARG A 55 -1.12 9.97 0.89
N SER A 56 -0.25 9.09 1.38
CA SER A 56 0.10 7.85 0.70
C SER A 56 -0.94 6.78 0.90
N ASN A 57 -1.09 5.89 -0.09
CA ASN A 57 -2.07 4.83 -0.02
C ASN A 57 -1.43 3.47 -0.31
N VAL A 58 -1.80 2.48 0.51
CA VAL A 58 -1.46 1.06 0.35
C VAL A 58 -2.73 0.34 -0.05
N GLN A 59 -2.83 -0.06 -1.30
CA GLN A 59 -4.06 -0.57 -1.89
C GLN A 59 -4.34 -2.03 -1.49
N ASP A 60 -5.46 -2.54 -1.98
CA ASP A 60 -6.00 -3.83 -1.56
C ASP A 60 -5.01 -4.97 -1.78
N ASN A 61 -4.94 -5.87 -0.79
CA ASN A 61 -4.12 -7.08 -0.78
C ASN A 61 -2.60 -6.85 -0.94
N CYS A 62 -2.10 -5.65 -0.68
CA CYS A 62 -0.66 -5.43 -0.59
C CYS A 62 -0.09 -6.15 0.64
N VAL A 63 1.17 -6.60 0.52
CA VAL A 63 1.90 -7.21 1.63
C VAL A 63 3.18 -6.42 1.88
N PHE A 64 3.34 -5.92 3.12
CA PHE A 64 4.50 -5.19 3.58
C PHE A 64 5.17 -5.96 4.71
N HIS A 65 6.47 -6.16 4.59
CA HIS A 65 7.26 -6.82 5.63
C HIS A 65 8.66 -6.19 5.74
N VAL A 66 9.31 -6.47 6.83
CA VAL A 66 10.65 -5.99 7.18
C VAL A 66 11.48 -7.13 7.73
N ASP A 67 12.81 -7.06 7.54
CA ASP A 67 13.78 -7.94 8.18
C ASP A 67 14.71 -7.10 9.07
N PRO A 68 15.44 -7.69 10.02
CA PRO A 68 16.42 -6.98 10.83
C PRO A 68 17.41 -6.17 9.99
N GLY A 69 17.52 -4.85 10.26
CA GLY A 69 18.37 -3.92 9.52
C GLY A 69 17.76 -3.40 8.20
N TYR A 70 16.53 -3.81 7.84
CA TYR A 70 15.84 -3.36 6.64
C TYR A 70 14.48 -2.72 6.98
N PRO A 71 14.45 -1.51 7.57
CA PRO A 71 13.20 -0.79 7.76
C PRO A 71 12.54 -0.45 6.42
N LEU A 72 11.23 -0.24 6.45
CA LEU A 72 10.47 0.10 5.25
C LEU A 72 9.88 1.51 5.39
N THR A 73 10.23 2.39 4.45
CA THR A 73 9.70 3.76 4.41
C THR A 73 9.06 4.05 3.07
N VAL A 74 7.81 4.45 3.11
CA VAL A 74 7.08 5.04 1.98
C VAL A 74 6.99 6.54 2.20
N GLY A 75 7.51 7.33 1.27
CA GLY A 75 7.44 8.79 1.29
C GLY A 75 6.01 9.32 1.17
N ASP A 76 5.87 10.65 1.16
CA ASP A 76 4.58 11.30 1.01
C ASP A 76 4.04 11.21 -0.42
N ASP A 77 2.71 11.33 -0.59
CA ASP A 77 2.02 11.30 -1.88
C ASP A 77 2.29 10.05 -2.73
N CYS A 78 2.61 8.92 -2.11
CA CYS A 78 2.86 7.67 -2.82
C CYS A 78 1.60 6.87 -3.05
N THR A 79 1.58 6.12 -4.16
CA THR A 79 0.54 5.15 -4.47
C THR A 79 1.14 3.76 -4.58
N ILE A 80 0.72 2.84 -3.72
CA ILE A 80 1.14 1.44 -3.78
C ILE A 80 -0.02 0.63 -4.33
N GLY A 81 0.11 0.17 -5.58
CA GLY A 81 -0.93 -0.51 -6.33
C GLY A 81 -1.30 -1.87 -5.76
N HIS A 82 -2.52 -2.30 -6.03
CA HIS A 82 -3.10 -3.56 -5.54
C HIS A 82 -2.14 -4.75 -5.70
N HIS A 83 -2.10 -5.62 -4.70
CA HIS A 83 -1.27 -6.84 -4.66
C HIS A 83 0.25 -6.59 -4.73
N ALA A 84 0.75 -5.36 -4.54
CA ALA A 84 2.18 -5.14 -4.50
C ALA A 84 2.79 -5.80 -3.25
N MET A 85 3.99 -6.41 -3.44
CA MET A 85 4.84 -6.90 -2.36
C MET A 85 5.96 -5.89 -2.14
N VAL A 86 6.05 -5.34 -0.93
CA VAL A 86 7.07 -4.33 -0.58
C VAL A 86 7.80 -4.78 0.69
N HIS A 87 9.11 -4.95 0.58
CA HIS A 87 9.90 -5.58 1.61
C HIS A 87 11.16 -4.77 1.92
N GLY A 88 11.34 -4.32 3.17
CA GLY A 88 12.55 -3.72 3.71
C GLY A 88 13.23 -2.67 2.83
N CYS A 89 12.51 -1.69 2.30
CA CYS A 89 13.01 -0.75 1.28
C CYS A 89 12.62 0.70 1.55
N THR A 90 13.18 1.62 0.77
CA THR A 90 12.82 3.05 0.81
C THR A 90 12.20 3.47 -0.52
N ILE A 91 11.03 4.09 -0.45
CA ILE A 91 10.30 4.65 -1.59
C ILE A 91 10.19 6.15 -1.40
N GLY A 92 10.78 6.92 -2.31
CA GLY A 92 10.75 8.39 -2.31
C GLY A 92 9.35 8.94 -2.61
N ALA A 93 9.12 10.18 -2.18
CA ALA A 93 7.83 10.86 -2.31
C ALA A 93 7.31 10.91 -3.75
N ASN A 94 5.99 11.01 -3.89
CA ASN A 94 5.31 11.13 -5.18
C ASN A 94 5.64 9.98 -6.15
N THR A 95 5.80 8.76 -5.64
CA THR A 95 6.16 7.57 -6.41
C THR A 95 5.00 6.60 -6.48
N LEU A 96 4.78 6.01 -7.64
CA LEU A 96 3.79 4.98 -7.87
C LEU A 96 4.47 3.61 -8.03
N ILE A 97 4.10 2.68 -7.17
CA ILE A 97 4.40 1.25 -7.33
C ILE A 97 3.20 0.59 -8.00
N GLY A 98 3.40 0.03 -9.17
CA GLY A 98 2.33 -0.58 -9.96
C GLY A 98 1.77 -1.86 -9.33
N MET A 99 0.59 -2.24 -9.78
CA MET A 99 -0.11 -3.46 -9.32
C MET A 99 0.78 -4.70 -9.48
N CYS A 100 0.80 -5.58 -8.47
CA CYS A 100 1.60 -6.81 -8.45
C CYS A 100 3.13 -6.59 -8.57
N ALA A 101 3.64 -5.37 -8.43
CA ALA A 101 5.08 -5.15 -8.42
C ALA A 101 5.69 -5.67 -7.11
N THR A 102 6.95 -6.13 -7.21
CA THR A 102 7.72 -6.62 -6.06
C THR A 102 8.95 -5.73 -5.85
N VAL A 103 9.14 -5.25 -4.62
CA VAL A 103 10.31 -4.44 -4.21
C VAL A 103 10.97 -5.14 -3.03
N LEU A 104 12.26 -5.47 -3.15
CA LEU A 104 12.99 -6.30 -2.19
C LEU A 104 13.91 -5.47 -1.27
N ASN A 105 14.50 -6.15 -0.28
CA ASN A 105 15.32 -5.58 0.79
C ASN A 105 16.42 -4.65 0.28
N GLY A 106 16.57 -3.52 0.97
CA GLY A 106 17.61 -2.53 0.70
C GLY A 106 17.42 -1.74 -0.61
N ALA A 107 16.35 -2.02 -1.38
CA ALA A 107 16.06 -1.23 -2.57
C ALA A 107 15.75 0.24 -2.19
N ARG A 108 16.23 1.17 -3.00
CA ARG A 108 16.02 2.61 -2.81
C ARG A 108 15.44 3.19 -4.09
N ILE A 109 14.18 3.56 -4.05
CA ILE A 109 13.48 4.17 -5.17
C ILE A 109 13.37 5.66 -4.89
N GLY A 110 13.82 6.48 -5.83
CA GLY A 110 13.76 7.94 -5.75
C GLY A 110 12.33 8.48 -5.80
N ARG A 111 12.22 9.79 -5.78
CA ARG A 111 10.93 10.50 -5.90
C ARG A 111 10.47 10.59 -7.35
N ASN A 112 9.16 10.86 -7.55
CA ASN A 112 8.53 11.01 -8.85
C ASN A 112 8.73 9.81 -9.78
N CYS A 113 8.91 8.60 -9.22
CA CYS A 113 9.12 7.38 -9.98
C CYS A 113 7.80 6.67 -10.29
N LEU A 114 7.80 5.97 -11.42
CA LEU A 114 6.75 5.02 -11.77
C LEU A 114 7.37 3.64 -11.92
N ILE A 115 7.05 2.74 -11.02
CA ILE A 115 7.39 1.32 -11.13
C ILE A 115 6.19 0.63 -11.76
N GLY A 116 6.38 0.02 -12.93
CA GLY A 116 5.29 -0.59 -13.70
C GLY A 116 4.68 -1.80 -13.01
N ALA A 117 3.46 -2.15 -13.42
CA ALA A 117 2.81 -3.36 -12.93
C ALA A 117 3.67 -4.61 -13.20
N ASN A 118 3.68 -5.57 -12.27
CA ASN A 118 4.50 -6.79 -12.31
C ASN A 118 6.02 -6.55 -12.42
N ALA A 119 6.52 -5.35 -12.16
CA ALA A 119 7.95 -5.10 -12.14
C ALA A 119 8.62 -5.71 -10.89
N LEU A 120 9.84 -6.20 -11.04
CA LEU A 120 10.67 -6.70 -9.94
C LEU A 120 11.84 -5.76 -9.69
N ILE A 121 11.85 -5.08 -8.55
CA ILE A 121 12.99 -4.33 -8.05
C ILE A 121 13.77 -5.22 -7.09
N THR A 122 14.93 -5.66 -7.53
CA THR A 122 15.78 -6.60 -6.78
C THR A 122 16.43 -5.93 -5.58
N GLU A 123 16.96 -6.75 -4.68
CA GLU A 123 17.66 -6.31 -3.47
C GLU A 123 18.76 -5.26 -3.77
N ASN A 124 18.87 -4.28 -2.87
CA ASN A 124 19.85 -3.20 -2.90
C ASN A 124 19.85 -2.36 -4.20
N LYS A 125 18.84 -2.51 -5.03
CA LYS A 125 18.71 -1.74 -6.28
C LYS A 125 18.44 -0.27 -5.99
N VAL A 126 19.23 0.61 -6.62
CA VAL A 126 19.00 2.07 -6.57
C VAL A 126 18.32 2.50 -7.87
N ILE A 127 17.16 3.13 -7.73
CA ILE A 127 16.39 3.74 -8.82
C ILE A 127 16.45 5.26 -8.60
N PRO A 128 17.08 6.02 -9.50
CA PRO A 128 17.17 7.49 -9.38
C PRO A 128 15.80 8.16 -9.44
N ASP A 129 15.72 9.40 -8.95
CA ASP A 129 14.53 10.26 -9.08
C ASP A 129 14.03 10.31 -10.53
N ASN A 130 12.73 10.52 -10.70
CA ASN A 130 12.06 10.69 -11.98
C ASN A 130 12.21 9.50 -12.95
N SER A 131 12.38 8.28 -12.46
CA SER A 131 12.55 7.09 -13.30
C SER A 131 11.22 6.38 -13.57
N VAL A 132 11.04 5.94 -14.81
CA VAL A 132 10.01 4.95 -15.17
C VAL A 132 10.67 3.60 -15.38
N VAL A 133 10.26 2.62 -14.55
CA VAL A 133 10.86 1.28 -14.51
C VAL A 133 9.83 0.24 -14.92
N MET A 134 10.21 -0.67 -15.79
CA MET A 134 9.36 -1.77 -16.27
C MET A 134 10.10 -3.11 -16.24
N GLY A 135 9.33 -4.20 -16.11
CA GLY A 135 9.81 -5.58 -16.31
C GLY A 135 10.33 -6.28 -15.07
N ALA A 136 10.66 -7.55 -15.21
CA ALA A 136 11.23 -8.43 -14.20
C ALA A 136 12.47 -9.16 -14.79
N PRO A 137 13.69 -8.78 -14.40
CA PRO A 137 14.03 -7.69 -13.46
C PRO A 137 13.78 -6.29 -14.04
N GLY A 138 13.44 -5.34 -13.17
CA GLY A 138 13.09 -3.97 -13.54
C GLY A 138 14.22 -3.21 -14.21
N ARG A 139 13.91 -2.52 -15.30
CA ARG A 139 14.84 -1.67 -16.07
C ARG A 139 14.25 -0.27 -16.21
N ILE A 140 15.08 0.75 -16.09
CA ILE A 140 14.67 2.13 -16.38
C ILE A 140 14.46 2.21 -17.90
N VAL A 141 13.24 2.57 -18.32
CA VAL A 141 12.84 2.65 -19.73
C VAL A 141 12.73 4.09 -20.22
N ARG A 142 12.47 5.04 -19.33
CA ARG A 142 12.42 6.48 -19.61
C ARG A 142 12.45 7.30 -18.31
N GLN A 143 12.46 8.61 -18.44
CA GLN A 143 12.29 9.54 -17.32
C GLN A 143 10.84 10.02 -17.21
N THR A 144 10.41 10.34 -16.00
CA THR A 144 9.17 11.06 -15.71
C THR A 144 9.43 12.56 -15.90
N ASP A 145 8.59 13.22 -16.67
CA ASP A 145 8.59 14.68 -16.79
C ASP A 145 7.66 15.34 -15.74
N GLU A 146 7.59 16.67 -15.74
CA GLU A 146 6.72 17.41 -14.82
C GLU A 146 5.23 17.03 -14.95
N THR A 147 4.77 16.71 -16.16
CA THR A 147 3.39 16.30 -16.40
C THR A 147 3.12 14.95 -15.78
N GLY A 148 4.06 14.00 -15.95
CA GLY A 148 4.02 12.70 -15.29
C GLY A 148 4.06 12.82 -13.77
N ALA A 149 4.94 13.65 -13.22
CA ALA A 149 5.02 13.87 -11.77
C ALA A 149 3.72 14.46 -11.19
N ARG A 150 3.09 15.41 -11.89
CA ARG A 150 1.75 15.92 -11.49
C ARG A 150 0.67 14.85 -11.54
N ALA A 151 0.69 13.97 -12.54
CA ALA A 151 -0.27 12.87 -12.64
C ALA A 151 -0.13 11.86 -11.47
N LEU A 152 1.11 11.58 -11.03
CA LEU A 152 1.37 10.74 -9.86
C LEU A 152 0.75 11.36 -8.59
N ALA A 153 1.00 12.65 -8.33
CA ALA A 153 0.43 13.37 -7.19
C ALA A 153 -1.11 13.40 -7.22
N GLN A 154 -1.71 13.59 -8.39
CA GLN A 154 -3.16 13.51 -8.56
C GLN A 154 -3.71 12.14 -8.18
N THR A 155 -3.00 11.06 -8.51
CA THR A 155 -3.41 9.70 -8.16
C THR A 155 -3.48 9.51 -6.64
N ALA A 156 -2.46 9.97 -5.91
CA ALA A 156 -2.47 9.94 -4.43
C ALA A 156 -3.63 10.77 -3.85
N GLY A 157 -3.85 11.98 -4.36
CA GLY A 157 -4.96 12.85 -3.96
C GLY A 157 -6.35 12.22 -4.19
N LEU A 158 -6.52 11.45 -5.26
CA LEU A 158 -7.77 10.70 -5.50
C LEU A 158 -8.03 9.67 -4.40
N TYR A 159 -6.99 9.03 -3.86
CA TYR A 159 -7.14 8.06 -2.77
C TYR A 159 -7.48 8.74 -1.43
N VAL A 160 -6.99 9.95 -1.18
CA VAL A 160 -7.44 10.77 -0.04
C VAL A 160 -8.94 11.08 -0.15
N ALA A 161 -9.42 11.54 -1.30
CA ALA A 161 -10.85 11.77 -1.51
C ALA A 161 -11.67 10.48 -1.41
N ARG A 162 -11.11 9.35 -1.89
CA ARG A 162 -11.76 8.05 -1.89
C ARG A 162 -11.97 7.49 -0.49
N TRP A 163 -10.93 7.45 0.37
CA TRP A 163 -11.11 6.94 1.72
C TRP A 163 -12.07 7.82 2.56
N ARG A 164 -12.07 9.14 2.37
CA ARG A 164 -13.04 10.03 3.00
C ARG A 164 -14.48 9.72 2.58
N ARG A 165 -14.70 9.33 1.33
CA ARG A 165 -16.00 8.85 0.85
C ARG A 165 -16.39 7.53 1.54
N TYR A 166 -15.43 6.60 1.72
CA TYR A 166 -15.67 5.32 2.40
C TYR A 166 -16.05 5.52 3.87
N VAL A 167 -15.38 6.41 4.59
CA VAL A 167 -15.76 6.75 5.97
C VAL A 167 -17.21 7.23 6.07
N ARG A 168 -17.71 7.97 5.08
CA ARG A 168 -19.08 8.51 5.11
C ARG A 168 -20.14 7.57 4.62
N GLY A 169 -19.83 6.65 3.72
CA GLY A 169 -20.86 5.93 2.97
C GLY A 169 -20.70 4.42 2.88
N LEU A 170 -19.62 3.84 3.44
CA LEU A 170 -19.45 2.38 3.41
C LEU A 170 -20.36 1.74 4.47
N ALA A 171 -21.28 0.91 4.03
CA ALA A 171 -22.13 0.08 4.90
C ALA A 171 -21.89 -1.39 4.60
N GLN A 172 -21.92 -2.23 5.65
CA GLN A 172 -21.87 -3.67 5.48
C GLN A 172 -23.27 -4.18 5.19
N GLU A 173 -23.48 -4.70 4.00
CA GLU A 173 -24.72 -5.38 3.64
C GLU A 173 -24.72 -6.82 4.19
N ARG A 174 -25.86 -7.28 4.66
CA ARG A 174 -26.05 -8.70 4.95
C ARG A 174 -26.35 -9.40 3.63
N ALA A 175 -25.58 -10.43 3.28
CA ALA A 175 -25.97 -11.31 2.21
C ALA A 175 -27.36 -11.85 2.53
N GLY A 176 -28.34 -11.56 1.69
CA GLY A 176 -29.71 -12.10 1.83
C GLY A 176 -29.63 -13.62 1.67
N THR A 177 -29.57 -14.34 2.79
CA THR A 177 -29.86 -15.78 2.77
C THR A 177 -31.37 -15.93 2.66
N ASP A 178 -31.89 -15.85 1.45
CA ASP A 178 -33.25 -16.31 1.17
C ASP A 178 -33.27 -17.85 1.21
N THR A 179 -33.10 -18.37 2.43
CA THR A 179 -33.15 -19.82 2.71
C THR A 179 -34.57 -20.37 2.67
N GLN A 180 -35.61 -19.54 2.43
CA GLN A 180 -36.97 -20.00 2.30
C GLN A 180 -37.22 -20.67 0.95
N ASN A 181 -36.64 -20.18 -0.14
CA ASN A 181 -36.81 -20.78 -1.49
C ASN A 181 -36.07 -22.13 -1.64
N LEU A 182 -34.94 -22.32 -0.97
CA LEU A 182 -34.21 -23.61 -1.03
C LEU A 182 -34.92 -24.78 -0.33
N LYS A 183 -35.83 -24.51 0.60
CA LYS A 183 -36.60 -25.58 1.30
C LYS A 183 -37.82 -26.05 0.52
N GLU A 184 -38.32 -25.28 -0.44
CA GLU A 184 -39.44 -25.69 -1.30
C GLU A 184 -38.98 -26.53 -2.50
N GLU A 185 -37.80 -26.27 -3.05
CA GLU A 185 -37.24 -27.06 -4.17
C GLU A 185 -36.76 -28.46 -3.77
N VAL A 186 -36.41 -28.69 -2.50
CA VAL A 186 -35.96 -30.03 -2.02
C VAL A 186 -37.16 -30.91 -1.62
N ARG A 187 -38.41 -30.39 -1.66
CA ARG A 187 -39.63 -31.15 -1.32
C ARG A 187 -40.46 -31.59 -2.52
N GLN A 188 -40.02 -31.35 -3.75
CA GLN A 188 -40.58 -31.87 -4.99
C GLN A 188 -39.67 -33.00 -5.54
#